data_faa623778d4d2b7caf69b710bba41c3b
#
_entry.id   faa623778d4d2b7caf69b710bba41c3b
#
_cell.length_a   1.000
_cell.length_b   1.000
_cell.length_c   1.000
_cell.angle_alpha   90.00
_cell.angle_beta   90.00
_cell.angle_gamma   90.00
#
_symmetry.space_group_name_H-M   'P 1'
#
loop_
_entity.id
_entity.type
_entity.pdbx_description
1 polymer ?
#
loop_
_entity_poly.entity_id
_entity_poly.type
_entity_poly.pdbx_seq_one_letter_code
_entity_poly.pdbx_strand_id
1 'polypeptide(L)'
;MEAFPFQHRLRVRFGETDMQNVVYYANYLLYAEVGRVAYLREMGLLYSDMTAKGLDFTIGEASVRYRAPLRFDEEFDIKVRVGEIRHSSWAFEYAVDRADGLHCAEMTTVQVMIDRSTLRATRIPEDLRRTLEAAKDAPRAPELR
;
A
#
# COMPACT_ATOMS: atom_id res chain seq x y z
N MET A 1 -15.17 -3.43 10.82
CA MET A 1 -13.99 -3.08 10.01
C MET A 1 -14.23 -3.44 8.56
N GLU A 2 -13.99 -2.52 7.66
CA GLU A 2 -14.17 -2.79 6.24
C GLU A 2 -13.12 -3.81 5.76
N ALA A 3 -13.57 -4.81 5.00
CA ALA A 3 -12.68 -5.81 4.45
C ALA A 3 -11.81 -5.21 3.34
N PHE A 4 -10.54 -5.62 3.31
CA PHE A 4 -9.61 -5.25 2.26
C PHE A 4 -9.58 -6.36 1.20
N PRO A 5 -9.53 -6.03 -0.11
CA PRO A 5 -9.54 -7.04 -1.15
C PRO A 5 -8.21 -7.78 -1.30
N PHE A 6 -7.14 -7.25 -0.73
CA PHE A 6 -5.79 -7.78 -0.88
C PHE A 6 -5.05 -7.79 0.44
N GLN A 7 -4.28 -8.84 0.69
CA GLN A 7 -3.36 -8.91 1.83
C GLN A 7 -2.10 -9.66 1.45
N HIS A 8 -1.01 -9.29 2.12
CA HIS A 8 0.29 -9.91 1.93
C HIS A 8 0.92 -10.17 3.31
N ARG A 9 1.36 -11.39 3.54
CA ARG A 9 1.95 -11.79 4.83
C ARG A 9 3.43 -11.44 4.89
N LEU A 10 3.83 -10.82 5.98
CA LEU A 10 5.21 -10.46 6.28
C LEU A 10 5.58 -10.96 7.68
N ARG A 11 6.88 -11.00 7.94
CA ARG A 11 7.45 -11.27 9.27
C ARG A 11 8.40 -10.14 9.62
N VAL A 12 8.28 -9.63 10.83
CA VAL A 12 9.16 -8.56 11.32
C VAL A 12 10.59 -9.07 11.40
N ARG A 13 11.53 -8.38 10.75
CA ARG A 13 12.95 -8.70 10.77
C ARG A 13 13.63 -7.92 11.90
N PHE A 14 14.72 -8.50 12.42
CA PHE A 14 15.48 -7.90 13.53
C PHE A 14 15.90 -6.45 13.22
N GLY A 15 16.40 -6.19 12.01
CA GLY A 15 16.84 -4.85 11.60
C GLY A 15 15.71 -3.81 11.48
N GLU A 16 14.45 -4.22 11.58
CA GLU A 16 13.30 -3.32 11.55
C GLU A 16 12.88 -2.84 12.93
N THR A 17 13.49 -3.38 13.98
CA THR A 17 13.19 -3.04 15.37
C THR A 17 14.18 -2.03 15.94
N ASP A 18 13.77 -1.36 17.00
CA ASP A 18 14.58 -0.36 17.70
C ASP A 18 14.88 -0.78 19.14
N MET A 19 15.51 0.12 19.89
CA MET A 19 15.88 -0.14 21.28
C MET A 19 14.68 -0.30 22.23
N GLN A 20 13.48 0.05 21.78
CA GLN A 20 12.26 -0.21 22.53
C GLN A 20 11.70 -1.62 22.29
N ASN A 21 12.41 -2.44 21.51
CA ASN A 21 12.03 -3.81 21.13
C ASN A 21 10.72 -3.88 20.31
N VAL A 22 10.43 -2.84 19.57
CA VAL A 22 9.28 -2.77 18.68
C VAL A 22 9.74 -2.31 17.29
N VAL A 23 8.92 -2.56 16.28
CA VAL A 23 9.18 -2.03 14.94
C VAL A 23 9.31 -0.50 15.04
N TYR A 24 10.43 0.01 14.50
CA TYR A 24 10.66 1.44 14.45
C TYR A 24 9.56 2.12 13.61
N TYR A 25 8.98 3.19 14.14
CA TYR A 25 7.76 3.76 13.59
C TYR A 25 7.84 4.11 12.10
N ALA A 26 8.99 4.54 11.60
CA ALA A 26 9.16 4.89 10.19
C ALA A 26 9.10 3.66 9.27
N ASN A 27 9.35 2.46 9.77
CA ASN A 27 9.34 1.24 8.98
C ASN A 27 7.93 0.81 8.55
N TYR A 28 6.89 1.36 9.15
CA TYR A 28 5.52 1.10 8.68
C TYR A 28 5.30 1.60 7.25
N LEU A 29 5.96 2.68 6.86
CA LEU A 29 5.92 3.16 5.48
C LEU A 29 6.64 2.23 4.52
N LEU A 30 7.69 1.53 4.97
CA LEU A 30 8.32 0.46 4.19
C LEU A 30 7.36 -0.72 4.01
N TYR A 31 6.61 -1.08 5.04
CA TYR A 31 5.59 -2.13 4.93
C TYR A 31 4.48 -1.72 3.95
N ALA A 32 4.08 -0.45 3.97
CA ALA A 32 3.14 0.07 2.98
C ALA A 32 3.68 -0.10 1.56
N GLU A 33 4.95 0.20 1.34
CA GLU A 33 5.59 0.01 0.03
C GLU A 33 5.54 -1.46 -0.41
N VAL A 34 5.89 -2.39 0.47
CA VAL A 34 5.84 -3.83 0.17
C VAL A 34 4.42 -4.24 -0.22
N GLY A 35 3.42 -3.80 0.55
CA GLY A 35 2.02 -4.09 0.26
C GLY A 35 1.56 -3.50 -1.07
N ARG A 36 1.91 -2.26 -1.33
CA ARG A 36 1.56 -1.54 -2.56
C ARG A 36 2.17 -2.23 -3.79
N VAL A 37 3.44 -2.57 -3.73
CA VAL A 37 4.12 -3.24 -4.86
C VAL A 37 3.51 -4.61 -5.11
N ALA A 38 3.24 -5.39 -4.06
CA ALA A 38 2.59 -6.68 -4.19
C ALA A 38 1.18 -6.55 -4.79
N TYR A 39 0.42 -5.55 -4.36
CA TYR A 39 -0.93 -5.31 -4.88
C TYR A 39 -0.94 -4.89 -6.35
N LEU A 40 -0.04 -3.97 -6.72
CA LEU A 40 0.12 -3.56 -8.13
C LEU A 40 0.46 -4.78 -9.01
N ARG A 41 1.34 -5.64 -8.54
CA ARG A 41 1.69 -6.87 -9.27
C ARG A 41 0.48 -7.79 -9.42
N GLU A 42 -0.31 -7.96 -8.37
CA GLU A 42 -1.55 -8.75 -8.40
C GLU A 42 -2.56 -8.19 -9.40
N MET A 43 -2.62 -6.87 -9.55
CA MET A 43 -3.47 -6.21 -10.54
C MET A 43 -2.91 -6.27 -11.96
N GLY A 44 -1.73 -6.87 -12.15
CA GLY A 44 -1.07 -6.95 -13.46
C GLY A 44 -0.37 -5.66 -13.88
N LEU A 45 -0.12 -4.75 -12.95
CA LEU A 45 0.52 -3.47 -13.20
C LEU A 45 1.99 -3.56 -12.80
N LEU A 46 2.88 -3.70 -13.77
CA LEU A 46 4.32 -3.73 -13.53
C LEU A 46 4.90 -2.33 -13.63
N TYR A 47 5.73 -1.99 -12.66
CA TYR A 47 6.43 -0.71 -12.63
C TYR A 47 7.25 -0.47 -13.91
N SER A 48 7.88 -1.53 -14.42
CA SER A 48 8.67 -1.45 -15.66
C SER A 48 7.83 -1.06 -16.88
N ASP A 49 6.58 -1.50 -16.95
CA ASP A 49 5.68 -1.14 -18.06
C ASP A 49 5.32 0.34 -18.01
N MET A 50 5.10 0.86 -16.80
CA MET A 50 4.81 2.27 -16.58
C MET A 50 5.99 3.15 -16.98
N THR A 51 7.19 2.81 -16.54
CA THR A 51 8.39 3.59 -16.83
C THR A 51 8.75 3.52 -18.32
N ALA A 52 8.48 2.42 -19.01
CA ALA A 52 8.68 2.28 -20.44
C ALA A 52 7.81 3.28 -21.24
N LYS A 53 6.69 3.71 -20.69
CA LYS A 53 5.79 4.71 -21.29
C LYS A 53 6.19 6.15 -20.93
N GLY A 54 7.31 6.36 -20.25
CA GLY A 54 7.75 7.68 -19.80
C GLY A 54 7.00 8.21 -18.59
N LEU A 55 6.32 7.33 -17.86
CA LEU A 55 5.53 7.66 -16.68
C LEU A 55 6.16 7.07 -15.43
N ASP A 56 5.83 7.69 -14.29
CA ASP A 56 6.21 7.22 -12.98
C ASP A 56 5.16 7.73 -11.98
N PHE A 57 5.25 7.31 -10.74
CA PHE A 57 4.48 7.95 -9.68
C PHE A 57 5.39 8.24 -8.50
N THR A 58 5.03 9.28 -7.76
CA THR A 58 5.71 9.68 -6.54
C THR A 58 4.70 9.75 -5.40
N ILE A 59 5.18 9.65 -4.18
CA ILE A 59 4.32 9.78 -3.01
C ILE A 59 4.15 11.27 -2.69
N GLY A 60 2.91 11.75 -2.79
CA GLY A 60 2.56 13.14 -2.47
C GLY A 60 2.17 13.35 -1.02
N GLU A 61 1.57 12.34 -0.40
CA GLU A 61 1.17 12.35 1.01
C GLU A 61 1.31 10.95 1.59
N ALA A 62 1.63 10.88 2.86
CA ALA A 62 1.64 9.64 3.62
C ALA A 62 1.19 9.92 5.05
N SER A 63 0.34 9.07 5.58
CA SER A 63 -0.09 9.16 6.97
C SER A 63 -0.10 7.78 7.61
N VAL A 64 0.23 7.73 8.89
CA VAL A 64 0.25 6.50 9.67
C VAL A 64 -0.42 6.77 11.00
N ARG A 65 -1.32 5.90 11.41
CA ARG A 65 -1.90 5.91 12.73
C ARG A 65 -1.55 4.61 13.43
N TYR A 66 -0.84 4.73 14.53
CA TYR A 66 -0.34 3.58 15.30
C TYR A 66 -1.33 3.20 16.39
N ARG A 67 -1.64 1.89 16.48
CA ARG A 67 -2.61 1.36 17.44
C ARG A 67 -1.97 0.41 18.46
N ALA A 68 -1.08 -0.47 17.98
CA ALA A 68 -0.40 -1.46 18.81
C ALA A 68 0.95 -1.78 18.19
N PRO A 69 1.97 -2.11 19.01
CA PRO A 69 3.29 -2.39 18.47
C PRO A 69 3.39 -3.77 17.82
N LEU A 70 4.28 -3.88 16.85
CA LEU A 70 4.80 -5.14 16.31
C LEU A 70 6.20 -5.35 16.86
N ARG A 71 6.55 -6.62 17.11
CA ARG A 71 7.85 -7.00 17.67
C ARG A 71 8.60 -7.94 16.72
N PHE A 72 9.89 -8.10 16.98
CA PHE A 72 10.74 -9.01 16.21
C PHE A 72 10.09 -10.38 16.06
N ASP A 73 10.19 -10.92 14.85
CA ASP A 73 9.76 -12.26 14.45
C ASP A 73 8.24 -12.49 14.44
N GLU A 74 7.44 -11.51 14.79
CA GLU A 74 6.00 -11.61 14.68
C GLU A 74 5.56 -11.56 13.21
N GLU A 75 4.59 -12.40 12.86
CA GLU A 75 3.95 -12.37 11.54
C GLU A 75 2.76 -11.40 11.54
N PHE A 76 2.58 -10.72 10.42
CA PHE A 76 1.48 -9.80 10.24
C PHE A 76 1.06 -9.74 8.78
N ASP A 77 -0.15 -9.25 8.54
CA ASP A 77 -0.64 -9.01 7.19
C ASP A 77 -0.65 -7.51 6.92
N ILE A 78 -0.12 -7.13 5.77
CA ILE A 78 -0.34 -5.81 5.21
C ILE A 78 -1.51 -5.91 4.24
N LYS A 79 -2.60 -5.22 4.55
CA LYS A 79 -3.83 -5.22 3.75
C LYS A 79 -3.88 -3.93 2.96
N VAL A 80 -4.30 -4.01 1.71
CA VAL A 80 -4.30 -2.84 0.82
C VAL A 80 -5.63 -2.76 0.07
N ARG A 81 -6.12 -1.54 -0.10
CA ARG A 81 -7.25 -1.26 -0.97
C ARG A 81 -7.05 0.09 -1.66
N VAL A 82 -7.71 0.25 -2.80
CA VAL A 82 -7.72 1.52 -3.53
C VAL A 82 -8.69 2.46 -2.83
N GLY A 83 -8.23 3.68 -2.53
CA GLY A 83 -9.04 4.75 -1.99
C GLY A 83 -9.51 5.72 -3.07
N GLU A 84 -9.48 7.02 -2.78
CA GLU A 84 -9.94 8.05 -3.70
C GLU A 84 -9.07 8.12 -4.96
N ILE A 85 -9.70 8.20 -6.12
CA ILE A 85 -9.04 8.33 -7.42
C ILE A 85 -9.35 9.72 -7.96
N ARG A 86 -8.33 10.51 -8.25
CA ARG A 86 -8.43 11.87 -8.77
C ARG A 86 -7.87 11.93 -10.19
N HIS A 87 -7.73 13.14 -10.74
CA HIS A 87 -7.23 13.33 -12.10
C HIS A 87 -5.79 12.83 -12.28
N SER A 88 -4.89 13.20 -11.37
CA SER A 88 -3.44 12.90 -11.44
C SER A 88 -2.94 12.04 -10.30
N SER A 89 -3.81 11.63 -9.37
CA SER A 89 -3.42 10.93 -8.17
C SER A 89 -4.48 9.93 -7.72
N TRP A 90 -4.04 8.97 -6.91
CA TRP A 90 -4.95 8.06 -6.22
C TRP A 90 -4.38 7.70 -4.86
N ALA A 91 -5.25 7.30 -3.95
CA ALA A 91 -4.83 6.84 -2.64
C ALA A 91 -4.82 5.31 -2.58
N PHE A 92 -3.85 4.76 -1.86
CA PHE A 92 -3.96 3.43 -1.28
C PHE A 92 -4.19 3.56 0.22
N GLU A 93 -5.06 2.73 0.73
CA GLU A 93 -5.31 2.61 2.16
C GLU A 93 -4.82 1.25 2.64
N TYR A 94 -4.23 1.22 3.83
CA TYR A 94 -3.57 0.02 4.36
C TYR A 94 -4.03 -0.26 5.79
N ALA A 95 -4.08 -1.54 6.13
CA ALA A 95 -4.16 -1.98 7.52
C ALA A 95 -3.00 -2.93 7.80
N VAL A 96 -2.41 -2.78 8.97
CA VAL A 96 -1.37 -3.68 9.49
C VAL A 96 -1.99 -4.47 10.62
N ASP A 97 -2.22 -5.76 10.40
CA ASP A 97 -2.85 -6.64 11.38
C ASP A 97 -1.92 -7.80 11.71
N ARG A 98 -1.60 -7.96 12.98
CA ARG A 98 -0.80 -9.09 13.44
C ARG A 98 -1.54 -10.41 13.15
N ALA A 99 -0.80 -11.50 12.97
CA ALA A 99 -1.36 -12.78 12.58
C ALA A 99 -2.47 -13.30 13.51
N ASP A 100 -2.43 -12.90 14.79
CA ASP A 100 -3.47 -13.25 15.77
C ASP A 100 -4.71 -12.32 15.71
N GLY A 101 -4.74 -11.38 14.76
CA GLY A 101 -5.87 -10.47 14.56
C GLY A 101 -5.73 -9.11 15.23
N LEU A 102 -4.66 -8.86 15.98
CA LEU A 102 -4.45 -7.55 16.61
C LEU A 102 -4.21 -6.48 15.55
N HIS A 103 -5.08 -5.47 15.52
CA HIS A 103 -4.90 -4.32 14.62
C HIS A 103 -3.79 -3.41 15.14
N CYS A 104 -2.72 -3.26 14.36
CA CYS A 104 -1.52 -2.57 14.77
C CYS A 104 -1.39 -1.16 14.21
N ALA A 105 -1.84 -0.93 12.98
CA ALA A 105 -1.79 0.39 12.36
C ALA A 105 -2.71 0.48 11.16
N GLU A 106 -3.08 1.70 10.80
CA GLU A 106 -3.66 2.02 9.50
C GLU A 106 -2.85 3.12 8.85
N MET A 107 -2.77 3.08 7.52
CA MET A 107 -1.98 4.01 6.73
C MET A 107 -2.73 4.45 5.49
N THR A 108 -2.35 5.59 4.96
CA THR A 108 -2.79 6.08 3.65
C THR A 108 -1.58 6.67 2.94
N THR A 109 -1.44 6.35 1.65
CA THR A 109 -0.48 7.01 0.77
C THR A 109 -1.22 7.55 -0.44
N VAL A 110 -0.84 8.74 -0.90
CA VAL A 110 -1.35 9.32 -2.14
C VAL A 110 -0.24 9.24 -3.17
N GLN A 111 -0.50 8.54 -4.26
CA GLN A 111 0.41 8.37 -5.38
C GLN A 111 0.06 9.40 -6.44
N VAL A 112 1.02 10.22 -6.84
CA VAL A 112 0.84 11.24 -7.88
C VAL A 112 1.54 10.77 -9.15
N MET A 113 0.78 10.67 -10.26
CA MET A 113 1.36 10.38 -11.58
C MET A 113 2.20 11.53 -12.04
N ILE A 114 3.39 11.24 -12.50
CA ILE A 114 4.32 12.23 -13.03
C ILE A 114 4.84 11.78 -14.39
N ASP A 115 5.16 12.79 -15.22
CA ASP A 115 5.95 12.61 -16.44
C ASP A 115 7.42 12.52 -16.02
N ARG A 116 8.12 11.46 -16.44
CA ARG A 116 9.52 11.23 -16.03
C ARG A 116 10.48 12.29 -16.52
N SER A 117 10.20 12.90 -17.67
CA SER A 117 11.09 13.91 -18.25
C SER A 117 10.94 15.28 -17.60
N THR A 118 9.73 15.64 -17.19
CA THR A 118 9.45 16.96 -16.60
C THR A 118 9.31 16.93 -15.08
N LEU A 119 9.05 15.74 -14.51
CA LEU A 119 8.74 15.52 -13.10
C LEU A 119 7.46 16.24 -12.65
N ARG A 120 6.61 16.62 -13.60
CA ARG A 120 5.33 17.29 -13.32
C ARG A 120 4.20 16.28 -13.24
N ALA A 121 3.20 16.60 -12.43
CA ALA A 121 1.98 15.81 -12.35
C ALA A 121 1.33 15.71 -13.72
N THR A 122 0.86 14.53 -14.06
CA THR A 122 0.17 14.27 -15.30
C THR A 122 -1.07 13.39 -15.03
N ARG A 123 -1.97 13.37 -15.98
CA ARG A 123 -3.20 12.58 -15.88
C ARG A 123 -2.87 11.09 -15.72
N ILE A 124 -3.64 10.41 -14.85
CA ILE A 124 -3.57 8.95 -14.77
C ILE A 124 -3.98 8.37 -16.13
N PRO A 125 -3.14 7.49 -16.75
CA PRO A 125 -3.52 6.84 -18.01
C PRO A 125 -4.84 6.09 -17.87
N GLU A 126 -5.62 6.06 -18.95
CA GLU A 126 -6.97 5.49 -18.95
C GLU A 126 -7.00 4.00 -18.55
N ASP A 127 -6.03 3.22 -19.03
CA ASP A 127 -5.92 1.81 -18.69
C ASP A 127 -5.64 1.59 -17.19
N LEU A 128 -4.72 2.39 -16.62
CA LEU A 128 -4.44 2.36 -15.20
C LEU A 128 -5.66 2.80 -14.38
N ARG A 129 -6.32 3.87 -14.82
CA ARG A 129 -7.55 4.36 -14.17
C ARG A 129 -8.61 3.27 -14.10
N ARG A 130 -8.85 2.58 -15.21
CA ARG A 130 -9.85 1.50 -15.26
C ARG A 130 -9.49 0.36 -14.31
N THR A 131 -8.22 0.00 -14.25
CA THR A 131 -7.75 -1.04 -13.33
C THR A 131 -7.96 -0.63 -11.88
N LEU A 132 -7.63 0.62 -11.54
CA LEU A 132 -7.83 1.13 -10.18
C LEU A 132 -9.30 1.20 -9.80
N GLU A 133 -10.15 1.68 -10.71
CA GLU A 133 -11.60 1.74 -10.49
C GLU A 133 -12.20 0.35 -10.29
N ALA A 134 -11.80 -0.61 -11.11
CA ALA A 134 -12.24 -2.00 -10.99
C ALA A 134 -11.81 -2.61 -9.64
N ALA A 135 -10.59 -2.33 -9.21
CA ALA A 135 -10.08 -2.81 -7.92
C ALA A 135 -10.82 -2.17 -6.74
N LYS A 136 -11.17 -0.89 -6.85
CA LYS A 136 -11.93 -0.19 -5.82
C LYS A 136 -13.34 -0.74 -5.66
N ASP A 137 -13.97 -1.11 -6.77
CA ASP A 137 -15.33 -1.64 -6.82
C ASP A 137 -15.38 -3.17 -6.66
N ALA A 138 -14.23 -3.84 -6.57
CA ALA A 138 -14.17 -5.28 -6.45
C ALA A 138 -14.90 -5.76 -5.20
N PRO A 139 -15.69 -6.86 -5.31
CA PRO A 139 -16.32 -7.44 -4.13
C PRO A 139 -15.25 -7.85 -3.12
N ARG A 140 -15.54 -7.59 -1.87
CA ARG A 140 -14.67 -7.98 -0.76
C ARG A 140 -14.49 -9.49 -0.80
N ALA A 141 -13.25 -9.94 -0.61
CA ALA A 141 -13.03 -11.36 -0.41
C ALA A 141 -13.88 -11.82 0.79
N PRO A 142 -14.59 -12.96 0.67
CA PRO A 142 -15.35 -13.45 1.80
C PRO A 142 -14.39 -13.66 2.97
N GLU A 143 -14.80 -13.20 4.15
CA GLU A 143 -14.04 -13.49 5.36
C GLU A 143 -13.93 -15.01 5.46
N LEU A 144 -12.71 -15.51 5.53
CA LEU A 144 -12.46 -16.90 5.84
C LEU A 144 -12.88 -17.12 7.29
N ARG A 145 -14.03 -17.75 7.43
CA ARG A 145 -14.54 -18.14 8.73
C ARG A 145 -13.87 -19.42 9.23
#